data_9ec7f7f37966b2264e786d0c0a5d95f1
#
_entry.id   9ec7f7f37966b2264e786d0c0a5d95f1
#
_cell.length_a   1.000
_cell.length_b   1.000
_cell.length_c   1.000
_cell.angle_alpha   90.00
_cell.angle_beta   90.00
_cell.angle_gamma   90.00
#
_symmetry.space_group_name_H-M   'P 1'
#
loop_
_entity.id
_entity.type
_entity.pdbx_description
1 polymer ?
#
loop_
_entity_poly.entity_id
_entity_poly.type
_entity_poly.pdbx_seq_one_letter_code
_entity_poly.pdbx_strand_id
1 'polypeptide(L)'
;GGGSVKKNGVYDQVKEALKNHFTVEFWGIEPNPSIETLRKAIALGKEEKVDYLLAVGGGSVIDGTKLISAGLLYDGDAWDLVLAGRPVTHTVPLATVLTLPATGSEMNSGAVISRHETKEKYPFYSNYPLFSILDPEVTFTLTPHQVACGIADTLVHVMEQYMTTPGQ
;
A
#
# COMPACT_ATOMS: atom_id res chain seq x y z
N GLY A 1 -1.68 -4.74 -7.62
CA GLY A 1 -1.15 -3.77 -8.57
C GLY A 1 -1.47 -4.07 -10.03
N GLY A 2 -0.89 -3.33 -10.95
CA GLY A 2 -1.17 -3.35 -12.38
C GLY A 2 -0.59 -4.54 -13.18
N GLY A 3 -0.15 -5.61 -12.51
CA GLY A 3 0.35 -6.83 -13.15
C GLY A 3 1.83 -6.79 -13.61
N SER A 4 2.55 -5.69 -13.39
CA SER A 4 3.99 -5.60 -13.71
C SER A 4 4.82 -6.64 -12.95
N VAL A 5 4.43 -6.96 -11.72
CA VAL A 5 5.09 -7.96 -10.87
C VAL A 5 5.11 -9.37 -11.48
N LYS A 6 4.16 -9.69 -12.39
CA LYS A 6 4.16 -10.95 -13.15
C LYS A 6 5.19 -10.95 -14.27
N LYS A 7 5.46 -9.76 -14.83
CA LYS A 7 6.39 -9.61 -15.96
C LYS A 7 7.86 -9.56 -15.52
N ASN A 8 8.13 -9.09 -14.31
CA ASN A 8 9.50 -8.95 -13.79
C ASN A 8 9.93 -10.12 -12.87
N GLY A 9 9.12 -11.17 -12.75
CA GLY A 9 9.45 -12.37 -11.97
C GLY A 9 9.25 -12.26 -10.46
N VAL A 10 8.90 -11.07 -9.93
CA VAL A 10 8.66 -10.89 -8.48
C VAL A 10 7.50 -11.77 -7.99
N TYR A 11 6.45 -11.89 -8.81
CA TYR A 11 5.30 -12.73 -8.47
C TYR A 11 5.71 -14.20 -8.24
N ASP A 12 6.51 -14.76 -9.15
CA ASP A 12 6.91 -16.17 -9.08
C ASP A 12 7.82 -16.42 -7.87
N GLN A 13 8.73 -15.49 -7.55
CA GLN A 13 9.56 -15.54 -6.35
C GLN A 13 8.73 -15.51 -5.07
N VAL A 14 7.74 -14.62 -4.99
CA VAL A 14 6.83 -14.53 -3.83
C VAL A 14 6.01 -15.81 -3.70
N LYS A 15 5.48 -16.35 -4.80
CA LYS A 15 4.71 -17.61 -4.78
C LYS A 15 5.56 -18.78 -4.32
N GLU A 16 6.81 -18.89 -4.78
CA GLU A 16 7.73 -19.95 -4.34
C GLU A 16 8.06 -19.80 -2.84
N ALA A 17 8.32 -18.57 -2.38
CA ALA A 17 8.60 -18.34 -0.96
C ALA A 17 7.40 -18.71 -0.05
N LEU A 18 6.17 -18.52 -0.54
CA LEU A 18 4.94 -18.78 0.20
C LEU A 18 4.30 -20.15 -0.10
N LYS A 19 4.95 -21.03 -0.84
CA LYS A 19 4.36 -22.31 -1.30
C LYS A 19 3.82 -23.22 -0.19
N ASN A 20 4.34 -23.09 1.03
CA ASN A 20 3.91 -23.86 2.20
C ASN A 20 2.83 -23.17 3.02
N HIS A 21 2.33 -22.00 2.57
CA HIS A 21 1.29 -21.23 3.24
C HIS A 21 0.04 -21.17 2.37
N PHE A 22 -1.13 -21.18 3.00
CA PHE A 22 -2.37 -20.84 2.31
C PHE A 22 -2.34 -19.36 1.94
N THR A 23 -2.59 -19.04 0.67
CA THR A 23 -2.54 -17.66 0.18
C THR A 23 -3.77 -17.33 -0.65
N VAL A 24 -4.36 -16.16 -0.36
CA VAL A 24 -5.44 -15.55 -1.14
C VAL A 24 -4.88 -14.33 -1.88
N GLU A 25 -5.20 -14.17 -3.13
CA GLU A 25 -4.66 -13.09 -3.96
C GLU A 25 -5.76 -12.08 -4.31
N PHE A 26 -5.45 -10.81 -4.12
CA PHE A 26 -6.27 -9.71 -4.60
C PHE A 26 -5.49 -8.86 -5.60
N TRP A 27 -6.08 -8.64 -6.76
CA TRP A 27 -5.49 -7.89 -7.87
C TRP A 27 -6.30 -6.62 -8.19
N GLY A 28 -5.65 -5.66 -8.84
CA GLY A 28 -6.33 -4.49 -9.39
C GLY A 28 -6.36 -3.27 -8.50
N ILE A 29 -5.53 -3.20 -7.43
CA ILE A 29 -5.34 -1.93 -6.74
C ILE A 29 -4.67 -0.95 -7.71
N GLU A 30 -5.41 0.10 -8.05
CA GLU A 30 -5.05 1.13 -9.02
C GLU A 30 -4.14 2.20 -8.41
N PRO A 31 -3.47 3.02 -9.23
CA PRO A 31 -2.84 4.26 -8.78
C PRO A 31 -3.88 5.16 -8.10
N ASN A 32 -3.52 5.75 -6.96
CA ASN A 32 -4.46 6.43 -6.04
C ASN A 32 -5.60 5.48 -5.61
N PRO A 33 -5.32 4.52 -4.73
CA PRO A 33 -6.24 3.43 -4.41
C PRO A 33 -7.59 3.95 -3.96
N SER A 34 -8.66 3.38 -4.53
CA SER A 34 -10.02 3.82 -4.23
C SER A 34 -10.69 2.92 -3.20
N ILE A 35 -11.52 3.52 -2.36
CA ILE A 35 -12.31 2.79 -1.36
C ILE A 35 -13.20 1.74 -2.02
N GLU A 36 -13.72 2.00 -3.23
CA GLU A 36 -14.56 1.08 -3.97
C GLU A 36 -13.83 -0.24 -4.29
N THR A 37 -12.55 -0.15 -4.67
CA THR A 37 -11.70 -1.33 -4.88
C THR A 37 -11.32 -1.99 -3.55
N LEU A 38 -10.97 -1.20 -2.54
CA LEU A 38 -10.52 -1.72 -1.26
C LEU A 38 -11.64 -2.42 -0.46
N ARG A 39 -12.89 -1.99 -0.59
CA ARG A 39 -14.05 -2.71 -0.02
C ARG A 39 -14.14 -4.15 -0.51
N LYS A 40 -13.85 -4.39 -1.79
CA LYS A 40 -13.84 -5.76 -2.37
C LYS A 40 -12.72 -6.61 -1.77
N ALA A 41 -11.54 -6.03 -1.58
CA ALA A 41 -10.42 -6.71 -0.94
C ALA A 41 -10.72 -7.04 0.53
N ILE A 42 -11.34 -6.11 1.27
CA ILE A 42 -11.74 -6.31 2.66
C ILE A 42 -12.79 -7.42 2.77
N ALA A 43 -13.80 -7.42 1.89
CA ALA A 43 -14.82 -8.45 1.86
C ALA A 43 -14.23 -9.85 1.63
N LEU A 44 -13.36 -9.98 0.61
CA LEU A 44 -12.65 -11.23 0.34
C LEU A 44 -11.78 -11.66 1.53
N GLY A 45 -11.03 -10.73 2.12
CA GLY A 45 -10.16 -11.06 3.25
C GLY A 45 -10.91 -11.48 4.52
N LYS A 46 -12.11 -10.93 4.75
CA LYS A 46 -13.01 -11.36 5.83
C LYS A 46 -13.59 -12.76 5.57
N GLU A 47 -14.04 -13.03 4.35
CA GLU A 47 -14.57 -14.32 3.92
C GLU A 47 -13.52 -15.43 4.11
N GLU A 48 -12.30 -15.18 3.67
CA GLU A 48 -11.18 -16.13 3.72
C GLU A 48 -10.41 -16.10 5.07
N LYS A 49 -10.86 -15.28 6.03
CA LYS A 49 -10.28 -15.13 7.38
C LYS A 49 -8.78 -14.83 7.35
N VAL A 50 -8.39 -13.91 6.49
CA VAL A 50 -7.00 -13.51 6.33
C VAL A 50 -6.48 -12.86 7.62
N ASP A 51 -5.37 -13.38 8.13
CA ASP A 51 -4.72 -12.95 9.38
C ASP A 51 -3.36 -12.26 9.16
N TYR A 52 -2.89 -12.21 7.91
CA TYR A 52 -1.65 -11.53 7.51
C TYR A 52 -1.76 -10.98 6.10
N LEU A 53 -1.15 -9.82 5.85
CA LEU A 53 -1.16 -9.18 4.54
C LEU A 53 0.25 -8.99 3.99
N LEU A 54 0.45 -9.28 2.70
CA LEU A 54 1.67 -8.98 1.97
C LEU A 54 1.36 -8.05 0.79
N ALA A 55 1.76 -6.79 0.89
CA ALA A 55 1.65 -5.83 -0.21
C ALA A 55 2.81 -6.02 -1.19
N VAL A 56 2.53 -6.48 -2.41
CA VAL A 56 3.53 -6.61 -3.48
C VAL A 56 3.26 -5.56 -4.54
N GLY A 57 4.05 -4.47 -4.54
CA GLY A 57 3.81 -3.35 -5.46
C GLY A 57 4.50 -2.06 -5.04
N GLY A 58 4.09 -0.95 -5.65
CA GLY A 58 4.50 0.40 -5.28
C GLY A 58 3.61 1.01 -4.18
N GLY A 59 3.83 2.29 -3.88
CA GLY A 59 3.15 3.03 -2.81
C GLY A 59 1.64 2.90 -2.79
N SER A 60 0.95 2.97 -3.95
CA SER A 60 -0.51 2.84 -4.01
C SER A 60 -1.02 1.47 -3.54
N VAL A 61 -0.29 0.39 -3.82
CA VAL A 61 -0.63 -0.96 -3.34
C VAL A 61 -0.44 -1.02 -1.82
N ILE A 62 0.64 -0.43 -1.31
CA ILE A 62 0.95 -0.39 0.12
C ILE A 62 -0.10 0.45 0.86
N ASP A 63 -0.44 1.63 0.35
CA ASP A 63 -1.47 2.51 0.91
C ASP A 63 -2.82 1.78 1.01
N GLY A 64 -3.25 1.15 -0.09
CA GLY A 64 -4.48 0.36 -0.09
C GLY A 64 -4.42 -0.79 0.93
N THR A 65 -3.28 -1.46 1.05
CA THR A 65 -3.11 -2.58 1.99
C THR A 65 -3.18 -2.11 3.45
N LYS A 66 -2.70 -0.91 3.77
CA LYS A 66 -2.86 -0.32 5.11
C LYS A 66 -4.33 -0.14 5.49
N LEU A 67 -5.17 0.36 4.57
CA LEU A 67 -6.60 0.45 4.85
C LEU A 67 -7.27 -0.92 4.91
N ILE A 68 -6.89 -1.87 4.04
CA ILE A 68 -7.39 -3.24 4.10
C ILE A 68 -7.08 -3.85 5.48
N SER A 69 -5.86 -3.67 5.99
CA SER A 69 -5.44 -4.24 7.29
C SER A 69 -6.30 -3.74 8.47
N ALA A 70 -6.70 -2.49 8.44
CA ALA A 70 -7.64 -1.92 9.42
C ALA A 70 -9.08 -2.38 9.17
N GLY A 71 -9.52 -2.38 7.91
CA GLY A 71 -10.88 -2.73 7.52
C GLY A 71 -11.24 -4.20 7.78
N LEU A 72 -10.27 -5.11 7.79
CA LEU A 72 -10.49 -6.53 8.13
C LEU A 72 -11.01 -6.72 9.57
N LEU A 73 -10.58 -5.86 10.50
CA LEU A 73 -10.98 -5.91 11.91
C LEU A 73 -12.08 -4.91 12.28
N TYR A 74 -12.61 -4.18 11.31
CA TYR A 74 -13.65 -3.18 11.51
C TYR A 74 -15.01 -3.66 10.99
N ASP A 75 -16.05 -3.55 11.81
CA ASP A 75 -17.41 -4.04 11.46
C ASP A 75 -18.20 -3.06 10.58
N GLY A 76 -17.73 -1.80 10.46
CA GLY A 76 -18.34 -0.77 9.63
C GLY A 76 -17.74 -0.66 8.23
N ASP A 77 -18.06 0.43 7.55
CA ASP A 77 -17.44 0.79 6.28
C ASP A 77 -16.01 1.32 6.53
N ALA A 78 -15.02 0.79 5.83
CA ALA A 78 -13.63 1.23 5.99
C ALA A 78 -13.43 2.72 5.64
N TRP A 79 -14.34 3.35 4.88
CA TRP A 79 -14.30 4.79 4.65
C TRP A 79 -14.51 5.62 5.92
N ASP A 80 -15.26 5.11 6.88
CA ASP A 80 -15.45 5.76 8.19
C ASP A 80 -14.11 5.89 8.94
N LEU A 81 -13.21 4.90 8.78
CA LEU A 81 -11.87 4.95 9.35
C LEU A 81 -11.02 6.08 8.72
N VAL A 82 -11.18 6.31 7.42
CA VAL A 82 -10.51 7.41 6.71
C VAL A 82 -11.06 8.76 7.19
N LEU A 83 -12.37 8.90 7.27
CA LEU A 83 -13.03 10.14 7.71
C LEU A 83 -12.78 10.47 9.18
N ALA A 84 -12.50 9.45 10.00
CA ALA A 84 -12.21 9.67 11.43
C ALA A 84 -10.98 10.54 11.68
N GLY A 85 -10.04 10.64 10.71
CA GLY A 85 -8.88 11.52 10.76
C GLY A 85 -7.90 11.24 11.92
N ARG A 86 -7.99 10.07 12.54
CA ARG A 86 -7.15 9.64 13.65
C ARG A 86 -6.46 8.31 13.33
N PRO A 87 -5.27 8.04 13.90
CA PRO A 87 -4.57 6.78 13.69
C PRO A 87 -5.39 5.56 14.13
N VAL A 88 -5.40 4.52 13.28
CA VAL A 88 -6.02 3.23 13.55
C VAL A 88 -4.92 2.22 13.85
N THR A 89 -4.83 1.76 15.09
CA THR A 89 -3.76 0.85 15.56
C THR A 89 -4.21 -0.60 15.66
N HIS A 90 -5.52 -0.86 15.66
CA HIS A 90 -6.05 -2.22 15.65
C HIS A 90 -6.19 -2.72 14.20
N THR A 91 -5.19 -3.48 13.76
CA THR A 91 -5.03 -3.88 12.35
C THR A 91 -4.49 -5.31 12.24
N VAL A 92 -4.79 -5.97 11.15
CA VAL A 92 -4.10 -7.19 10.76
C VAL A 92 -2.64 -6.86 10.38
N PRO A 93 -1.64 -7.65 10.84
CA PRO A 93 -0.24 -7.41 10.48
C PRO A 93 -0.02 -7.37 8.97
N LEU A 94 0.85 -6.46 8.52
CA LEU A 94 1.20 -6.36 7.10
C LEU A 94 2.72 -6.26 6.90
N ALA A 95 3.19 -6.78 5.76
CA ALA A 95 4.54 -6.61 5.25
C ALA A 95 4.49 -6.15 3.79
N THR A 96 5.63 -5.73 3.27
CA THR A 96 5.69 -5.23 1.89
C THR A 96 6.84 -5.84 1.09
N VAL A 97 6.65 -5.97 -0.21
CA VAL A 97 7.69 -6.14 -1.23
C VAL A 97 7.58 -4.95 -2.16
N LEU A 98 8.50 -4.01 -2.02
CA LEU A 98 8.47 -2.75 -2.76
C LEU A 98 8.97 -2.94 -4.19
N THR A 99 8.20 -2.50 -5.17
CA THR A 99 8.57 -2.61 -6.59
C THR A 99 8.79 -1.27 -7.28
N LEU A 100 8.44 -0.16 -6.65
CA LEU A 100 8.69 1.20 -7.12
C LEU A 100 8.88 2.12 -5.90
N PRO A 101 10.13 2.51 -5.59
CA PRO A 101 10.42 3.43 -4.51
C PRO A 101 10.08 4.87 -4.93
N ALA A 102 9.30 5.58 -4.11
CA ALA A 102 8.96 6.98 -4.29
C ALA A 102 8.37 7.55 -2.98
N THR A 103 7.20 7.08 -2.59
CA THR A 103 6.37 7.65 -1.52
C THR A 103 6.86 7.38 -0.10
N GLY A 104 7.77 6.44 0.11
CA GLY A 104 8.17 5.98 1.45
C GLY A 104 7.08 5.23 2.22
N SER A 105 5.97 4.84 1.57
CA SER A 105 4.84 4.16 2.23
C SER A 105 5.22 2.85 2.90
N GLU A 106 6.26 2.18 2.43
CA GLU A 106 6.81 0.96 3.02
C GLU A 106 7.47 1.19 4.38
N MET A 107 7.80 2.44 4.73
CA MET A 107 8.54 2.82 5.95
C MET A 107 7.80 3.84 6.81
N ASN A 108 6.51 4.07 6.56
CA ASN A 108 5.69 4.98 7.35
C ASN A 108 4.30 4.40 7.67
N SER A 109 3.53 5.10 8.50
CA SER A 109 2.16 4.74 8.88
C SER A 109 1.09 5.39 7.99
N GLY A 110 1.47 6.33 7.14
CA GLY A 110 0.55 7.10 6.31
C GLY A 110 0.11 6.34 5.06
N ALA A 111 -1.07 6.68 4.58
CA ALA A 111 -1.64 6.25 3.32
C ALA A 111 -2.53 7.35 2.77
N VAL A 112 -2.81 7.35 1.48
CA VAL A 112 -3.76 8.28 0.87
C VAL A 112 -4.79 7.49 0.09
N ILE A 113 -6.06 7.65 0.44
CA ILE A 113 -7.18 6.89 -0.12
C ILE A 113 -8.14 7.83 -0.85
N SER A 114 -8.55 7.41 -2.04
CA SER A 114 -9.51 8.13 -2.87
C SER A 114 -10.91 7.53 -2.74
N ARG A 115 -11.93 8.36 -3.00
CA ARG A 115 -13.30 7.93 -3.25
C ARG A 115 -13.75 8.53 -4.58
N HIS A 116 -13.95 7.66 -5.57
CA HIS A 116 -14.23 8.10 -6.94
C HIS A 116 -15.65 8.67 -7.07
N GLU A 117 -16.63 8.10 -6.36
CA GLU A 117 -18.02 8.54 -6.39
C GLU A 117 -18.18 10.03 -6.05
N THR A 118 -17.44 10.50 -5.05
CA THR A 118 -17.52 11.86 -4.52
C THR A 118 -16.32 12.73 -4.89
N LYS A 119 -15.32 12.15 -5.60
CA LYS A 119 -14.04 12.79 -5.97
C LYS A 119 -13.27 13.31 -4.75
N GLU A 120 -13.33 12.57 -3.65
CA GLU A 120 -12.62 12.86 -2.42
C GLU A 120 -11.29 12.12 -2.36
N LYS A 121 -10.33 12.69 -1.63
CA LYS A 121 -9.03 12.08 -1.39
C LYS A 121 -8.52 12.55 -0.03
N TYR A 122 -8.35 11.63 0.90
CA TYR A 122 -7.97 11.93 2.28
C TYR A 122 -6.78 11.11 2.74
N PRO A 123 -5.97 11.66 3.66
CA PRO A 123 -4.96 10.89 4.36
C PRO A 123 -5.61 9.89 5.31
N PHE A 124 -4.95 8.75 5.48
CA PHE A 124 -5.28 7.70 6.43
C PHE A 124 -4.01 7.29 7.18
N TYR A 125 -4.12 7.05 8.46
CA TYR A 125 -2.99 6.64 9.29
C TYR A 125 -3.26 5.31 9.97
N SER A 126 -2.31 4.40 9.86
CA SER A 126 -2.40 3.03 10.36
C SER A 126 -1.10 2.63 11.09
N ASN A 127 -0.85 1.34 11.23
CA ASN A 127 0.43 0.84 11.69
C ASN A 127 1.48 0.84 10.57
N TYR A 128 2.76 0.87 10.97
CA TYR A 128 3.86 0.59 10.06
C TYR A 128 3.78 -0.85 9.54
N PRO A 129 4.27 -1.15 8.34
CA PRO A 129 4.60 -2.51 7.96
C PRO A 129 5.55 -3.15 8.97
N LEU A 130 5.36 -4.43 9.28
CA LEU A 130 6.26 -5.19 10.18
C LEU A 130 7.67 -5.28 9.61
N PHE A 131 7.77 -5.46 8.31
CA PHE A 131 9.02 -5.37 7.54
C PHE A 131 8.72 -5.02 6.09
N SER A 132 9.76 -4.56 5.40
CA SER A 132 9.69 -4.23 3.98
C SER A 132 10.88 -4.82 3.25
N ILE A 133 10.63 -5.56 2.19
CA ILE A 133 11.66 -6.11 1.31
C ILE A 133 11.97 -5.05 0.25
N LEU A 134 13.22 -4.58 0.26
CA LEU A 134 13.75 -3.55 -0.62
C LEU A 134 14.84 -4.18 -1.50
N ASP A 135 14.46 -4.78 -2.61
CA ASP A 135 15.37 -5.37 -3.58
C ASP A 135 15.52 -4.41 -4.77
N PRO A 136 16.71 -3.80 -4.95
CA PRO A 136 16.93 -2.88 -6.06
C PRO A 136 16.76 -3.53 -7.44
N GLU A 137 17.01 -4.84 -7.59
CA GLU A 137 16.92 -5.52 -8.87
C GLU A 137 15.51 -5.51 -9.46
N VAL A 138 14.47 -5.50 -8.60
CA VAL A 138 13.08 -5.42 -9.07
C VAL A 138 12.74 -4.09 -9.73
N THR A 139 13.58 -3.07 -9.55
CA THR A 139 13.39 -1.75 -10.17
C THR A 139 13.95 -1.66 -11.59
N PHE A 140 14.77 -2.62 -12.03
CA PHE A 140 15.39 -2.60 -13.37
C PHE A 140 14.40 -2.63 -14.53
N THR A 141 13.18 -3.08 -14.27
CA THR A 141 12.10 -3.13 -15.27
C THR A 141 11.23 -1.87 -15.30
N LEU A 142 11.53 -0.88 -14.46
CA LEU A 142 10.82 0.40 -14.47
C LEU A 142 11.14 1.16 -15.75
N THR A 143 10.12 1.84 -16.30
CA THR A 143 10.34 2.71 -17.45
C THR A 143 11.13 3.96 -17.03
N PRO A 144 11.89 4.62 -17.95
CA PRO A 144 12.58 5.88 -17.65
C PRO A 144 11.66 6.94 -17.05
N HIS A 145 10.40 7.00 -17.50
CA HIS A 145 9.40 7.91 -16.95
C HIS A 145 9.08 7.59 -15.48
N GLN A 146 8.88 6.32 -15.14
CA GLN A 146 8.62 5.91 -13.75
C GLN A 146 9.82 6.20 -12.83
N VAL A 147 11.04 5.98 -13.32
CA VAL A 147 12.26 6.31 -12.58
C VAL A 147 12.34 7.82 -12.34
N ALA A 148 12.10 8.64 -13.36
CA ALA A 148 12.11 10.10 -13.25
C ALA A 148 11.03 10.59 -12.24
N CYS A 149 9.82 10.03 -12.30
CA CYS A 149 8.76 10.34 -11.34
C CYS A 149 9.17 9.99 -9.90
N GLY A 150 9.76 8.80 -9.69
CA GLY A 150 10.21 8.36 -8.37
C GLY A 150 11.31 9.27 -7.79
N ILE A 151 12.27 9.67 -8.62
CA ILE A 151 13.34 10.61 -8.23
C ILE A 151 12.74 11.98 -7.86
N ALA A 152 11.84 12.52 -8.69
CA ALA A 152 11.21 13.80 -8.43
C ALA A 152 10.39 13.78 -7.13
N ASP A 153 9.60 12.73 -6.90
CA ASP A 153 8.79 12.54 -5.69
C ASP A 153 9.67 12.47 -4.43
N THR A 154 10.74 11.66 -4.48
CA THR A 154 11.70 11.56 -3.37
C THR A 154 12.37 12.89 -3.08
N LEU A 155 12.78 13.65 -4.12
CA LEU A 155 13.39 14.96 -3.96
C LEU A 155 12.44 15.94 -3.29
N VAL A 156 11.16 15.96 -3.71
CA VAL A 156 10.13 16.83 -3.11
C VAL A 156 9.93 16.50 -1.64
N HIS A 157 9.82 15.23 -1.26
CA HIS A 157 9.70 14.82 0.13
C HIS A 157 10.88 15.27 1.00
N VAL A 158 12.11 15.17 0.48
CA VAL A 158 13.31 15.66 1.20
C VAL A 158 13.27 17.18 1.33
N MET A 159 12.89 17.89 0.27
CA MET A 159 12.80 19.35 0.29
C MET A 159 11.72 19.84 1.25
N GLU A 160 10.55 19.20 1.28
CA GLU A 160 9.48 19.53 2.23
C GLU A 160 9.96 19.44 3.68
N GLN A 161 10.65 18.36 4.04
CA GLN A 161 11.21 18.18 5.38
C GLN A 161 12.29 19.24 5.70
N TYR A 162 13.17 19.54 4.73
CA TYR A 162 14.22 20.52 4.90
C TYR A 162 13.68 21.95 5.03
N MET A 163 12.61 22.29 4.31
CA MET A 163 12.02 23.62 4.30
C MET A 163 10.99 23.85 5.42
N THR A 164 10.61 22.81 6.15
CA THR A 164 9.69 22.94 7.27
C THR A 164 10.39 23.60 8.45
N THR A 165 9.87 24.74 8.92
CA THR A 165 10.40 25.43 10.07
C THR A 165 9.99 24.73 11.36
N PRO A 166 10.91 24.39 12.28
CA PRO A 166 10.56 23.81 13.57
C PRO A 166 9.59 24.72 14.32
N GLY A 167 8.44 24.23 14.71
CA GLY A 167 7.47 24.94 15.55
C GLY A 167 6.36 25.68 14.82
N GLN A 168 6.16 25.42 13.54
CA GLN A 168 4.93 25.81 12.83
C GLN A 168 3.93 24.66 12.75
#